data_c58787e04170057a8ae9a94a15db8b18
#
_entry.id   c58787e04170057a8ae9a94a15db8b18
#
_cell.length_a   1.000
_cell.length_b   1.000
_cell.length_c   1.000
_cell.angle_alpha   90.00
_cell.angle_beta   90.00
_cell.angle_gamma   90.00
#
_symmetry.space_group_name_H-M   'P 1'
#
loop_
_entity.id
_entity.type
_entity.pdbx_description
1 polymer ?
#
loop_
_entity_poly.entity_id
_entity_poly.type
_entity_poly.pdbx_seq_one_letter_code
_entity_poly.pdbx_strand_id
1 'polypeptide(L)'
;MFTIRAGYTDQVEIKASLENVIKFFSDIKNFVEMMPSIESIHTDGGGVTHWRIRVDVPFIGSFKEKFAVQLAEENEDRIEWIPAAGEKQNLLRYSAEFMPKSADSTVVQFSQNAELRRAAARELHPLAGLAGESIISGEMNKGIAQMVKSFVRKAKEKLEK
;
A
#
# COMPACT_ATOMS: atom_id res chain seq x y z
N MET A 1 -7.84 9.87 21.39
CA MET A 1 -7.41 9.85 19.97
C MET A 1 -8.09 8.70 19.26
N PHE A 2 -8.54 8.94 18.04
CA PHE A 2 -9.18 7.93 17.20
C PHE A 2 -8.14 7.42 16.19
N THR A 3 -7.81 6.12 16.23
CA THR A 3 -6.75 5.53 15.42
C THR A 3 -7.25 4.28 14.69
N ILE A 4 -7.06 4.27 13.38
CA ILE A 4 -7.36 3.13 12.52
C ILE A 4 -6.04 2.53 12.05
N ARG A 5 -5.89 1.20 12.19
CA ARG A 5 -4.70 0.47 11.74
C ARG A 5 -5.10 -0.70 10.87
N ALA A 6 -4.40 -0.85 9.76
CA ALA A 6 -4.62 -1.98 8.86
C ALA A 6 -3.32 -2.34 8.17
N GLY A 7 -3.15 -3.62 7.86
CA GLY A 7 -1.96 -4.07 7.15
C GLY A 7 -2.14 -5.47 6.59
N TYR A 8 -1.28 -5.81 5.63
CA TYR A 8 -1.27 -7.12 5.02
C TYR A 8 0.11 -7.42 4.45
N THR A 9 0.57 -8.65 4.65
CA THR A 9 1.83 -9.14 4.10
C THR A 9 1.54 -10.39 3.29
N ASP A 10 2.11 -10.49 2.08
CA ASP A 10 1.99 -11.64 1.23
C ASP A 10 3.35 -12.02 0.68
N GLN A 11 3.55 -13.31 0.43
CA GLN A 11 4.77 -13.83 -0.15
C GLN A 11 4.41 -14.64 -1.39
N VAL A 12 5.07 -14.35 -2.51
CA VAL A 12 4.76 -14.99 -3.79
C VAL A 12 6.05 -15.33 -4.53
N GLU A 13 6.05 -16.47 -5.21
CA GLU A 13 7.09 -16.80 -6.15
C GLU A 13 6.65 -16.32 -7.53
N ILE A 14 7.49 -15.50 -8.18
CA ILE A 14 7.24 -14.99 -9.54
C ILE A 14 8.31 -15.60 -10.44
N LYS A 15 7.85 -16.25 -11.51
CA LYS A 15 8.74 -16.88 -12.50
C LYS A 15 9.27 -15.83 -13.45
N ALA A 16 10.16 -15.00 -12.95
CA ALA A 16 10.84 -13.94 -13.68
C ALA A 16 12.18 -13.65 -13.00
N SER A 17 13.11 -13.06 -13.76
CA SER A 17 14.43 -12.71 -13.22
C SER A 17 14.32 -11.63 -12.15
N LEU A 18 15.30 -11.61 -11.25
CA LEU A 18 15.38 -10.58 -10.21
C LEU A 18 15.34 -9.17 -10.81
N GLU A 19 16.08 -8.94 -11.89
CA GLU A 19 16.10 -7.64 -12.57
C GLU A 19 14.72 -7.20 -13.04
N ASN A 20 13.96 -8.08 -13.68
CA ASN A 20 12.64 -7.77 -14.18
C ASN A 20 11.64 -7.52 -13.03
N VAL A 21 11.76 -8.30 -11.95
CA VAL A 21 10.89 -8.14 -10.78
C VAL A 21 11.17 -6.80 -10.09
N ILE A 22 12.43 -6.45 -9.87
CA ILE A 22 12.80 -5.17 -9.26
C ILE A 22 12.30 -4.00 -10.11
N LYS A 23 12.49 -4.08 -11.42
CA LYS A 23 12.04 -3.04 -12.34
C LYS A 23 10.54 -2.82 -12.27
N PHE A 24 9.78 -3.91 -12.17
CA PHE A 24 8.32 -3.85 -12.04
C PHE A 24 7.89 -3.17 -10.73
N PHE A 25 8.46 -3.59 -9.61
CA PHE A 25 8.10 -3.06 -8.29
C PHE A 25 8.64 -1.64 -8.04
N SER A 26 9.61 -1.20 -8.83
CA SER A 26 10.15 0.17 -8.75
C SER A 26 9.31 1.19 -9.52
N ASP A 27 8.43 0.75 -10.40
CA ASP A 27 7.61 1.63 -11.23
C ASP A 27 6.25 1.89 -10.56
N ILE A 28 6.10 3.08 -10.01
CA ILE A 28 4.87 3.48 -9.29
C ILE A 28 3.63 3.47 -10.17
N LYS A 29 3.77 3.55 -11.49
CA LYS A 29 2.63 3.49 -12.41
C LYS A 29 1.91 2.14 -12.31
N ASN A 30 2.65 1.07 -12.04
CA ASN A 30 2.07 -0.26 -11.88
C ASN A 30 1.09 -0.32 -10.71
N PHE A 31 1.34 0.44 -9.65
CA PHE A 31 0.45 0.47 -8.50
C PHE A 31 -0.90 1.11 -8.86
N VAL A 32 -0.88 2.22 -9.59
CA VAL A 32 -2.12 2.89 -10.03
C VAL A 32 -2.92 1.98 -10.95
N GLU A 33 -2.25 1.32 -11.90
CA GLU A 33 -2.91 0.48 -12.88
C GLU A 33 -3.49 -0.80 -12.28
N MET A 34 -2.86 -1.34 -11.25
CA MET A 34 -3.16 -2.68 -10.75
C MET A 34 -3.77 -2.74 -9.35
N MET A 35 -3.85 -1.62 -8.66
CA MET A 35 -4.51 -1.53 -7.35
C MET A 35 -5.79 -0.70 -7.48
N PRO A 36 -6.98 -1.33 -7.46
CA PRO A 36 -8.23 -0.63 -7.78
C PRO A 36 -8.59 0.54 -6.87
N SER A 37 -8.15 0.51 -5.63
CA SER A 37 -8.47 1.55 -4.65
C SER A 37 -7.55 2.76 -4.72
N ILE A 38 -6.49 2.71 -5.52
CA ILE A 38 -5.57 3.83 -5.69
C ILE A 38 -6.06 4.69 -6.84
N GLU A 39 -6.42 5.94 -6.53
CA GLU A 39 -6.90 6.87 -7.54
C GLU A 39 -5.78 7.59 -8.25
N SER A 40 -4.73 7.96 -7.53
CA SER A 40 -3.58 8.64 -8.11
C SER A 40 -2.33 8.47 -7.27
N ILE A 41 -1.17 8.51 -7.93
CA ILE A 41 0.13 8.57 -7.29
C ILE A 41 0.97 9.57 -8.08
N HIS A 42 1.60 10.53 -7.39
CA HIS A 42 2.56 11.41 -8.05
C HIS A 42 3.68 11.81 -7.09
N THR A 43 4.87 12.01 -7.63
CA THR A 43 6.03 12.45 -6.86
C THR A 43 6.26 13.95 -7.10
N ASP A 44 6.38 14.72 -6.02
CA ASP A 44 6.62 16.16 -6.12
C ASP A 44 8.11 16.46 -6.32
N GLY A 45 8.44 17.76 -6.45
CA GLY A 45 9.82 18.19 -6.67
C GLY A 45 10.76 17.95 -5.49
N GLY A 46 10.23 17.68 -4.31
CA GLY A 46 11.01 17.37 -3.10
C GLY A 46 11.23 15.89 -2.86
N GLY A 47 10.76 15.02 -3.77
CA GLY A 47 10.92 13.58 -3.64
C GLY A 47 9.84 12.90 -2.79
N VAL A 48 8.80 13.63 -2.39
CA VAL A 48 7.67 13.05 -1.65
C VAL A 48 6.64 12.54 -2.64
N THR A 49 6.22 11.28 -2.47
CA THR A 49 5.21 10.66 -3.31
C THR A 49 3.86 10.70 -2.62
N HIS A 50 2.88 11.24 -3.31
CA HIS A 50 1.53 11.45 -2.80
C HIS A 50 0.57 10.43 -3.38
N TRP A 51 -0.02 9.64 -2.49
CA TRP A 51 -1.00 8.60 -2.83
C TRP A 51 -2.39 9.07 -2.45
N ARG A 52 -3.34 8.94 -3.34
CA ARG A 52 -4.76 9.14 -3.02
C ARG A 52 -5.44 7.79 -3.10
N ILE A 53 -5.96 7.33 -1.97
CA ILE A 53 -6.57 6.01 -1.84
C ILE A 53 -8.03 6.18 -1.40
N ARG A 54 -8.94 5.42 -2.04
CA ARG A 54 -10.34 5.36 -1.63
C ARG A 54 -10.49 4.25 -0.58
N VAL A 55 -11.18 4.58 0.50
CA VAL A 55 -11.50 3.64 1.57
C VAL A 55 -13.02 3.45 1.60
N ASP A 56 -13.48 2.21 1.47
CA ASP A 56 -14.90 1.86 1.50
C ASP A 56 -15.19 1.11 2.80
N VAL A 57 -16.15 1.63 3.59
CA VAL A 57 -16.55 1.01 4.85
C VAL A 57 -18.06 0.81 4.83
N PRO A 58 -18.57 -0.44 5.00
CA PRO A 58 -20.00 -0.70 5.04
C PRO A 58 -20.70 0.20 6.05
N PHE A 59 -21.89 0.70 5.70
CA PHE A 59 -22.75 1.58 6.51
C PHE A 59 -22.21 3.00 6.71
N ILE A 60 -20.91 3.25 6.48
CA ILE A 60 -20.31 4.58 6.56
C ILE A 60 -20.27 5.21 5.18
N GLY A 61 -19.86 4.43 4.18
CA GLY A 61 -19.68 4.89 2.82
C GLY A 61 -18.21 4.97 2.40
N SER A 62 -17.95 5.67 1.32
CA SER A 62 -16.61 5.84 0.78
C SER A 62 -16.03 7.18 1.19
N PHE A 63 -14.74 7.18 1.53
CA PHE A 63 -13.99 8.42 1.73
C PHE A 63 -12.58 8.26 1.13
N LYS A 64 -11.95 9.39 0.86
CA LYS A 64 -10.64 9.43 0.22
C LYS A 64 -9.60 9.93 1.20
N GLU A 65 -8.47 9.25 1.26
CA GLU A 65 -7.36 9.63 2.11
C GLU A 65 -6.09 9.83 1.29
N LYS A 66 -5.33 10.83 1.70
CA LYS A 66 -4.05 11.15 1.08
C LYS A 66 -2.92 10.70 1.98
N PHE A 67 -1.95 10.03 1.38
CA PHE A 67 -0.75 9.57 2.08
C PHE A 67 0.48 10.16 1.42
N ALA A 68 1.35 10.76 2.21
CA ALA A 68 2.63 11.26 1.74
C ALA A 68 3.73 10.32 2.21
N VAL A 69 4.48 9.76 1.27
CA VAL A 69 5.55 8.80 1.56
C VAL A 69 6.84 9.21 0.86
N GLN A 70 7.95 8.72 1.37
CA GLN A 70 9.25 8.91 0.75
C GLN A 70 9.98 7.59 0.66
N LEU A 71 10.81 7.47 -0.37
CA LEU A 71 11.62 6.28 -0.58
C LEU A 71 12.72 6.22 0.48
N ALA A 72 12.73 5.14 1.27
CA ALA A 72 13.72 4.93 2.32
C ALA A 72 14.86 4.03 1.87
N GLU A 73 14.55 3.04 1.03
CA GLU A 73 15.53 2.07 0.56
C GLU A 73 15.15 1.56 -0.82
N GLU A 74 16.13 1.45 -1.72
CA GLU A 74 15.96 0.86 -3.03
C GLU A 74 17.26 0.22 -3.46
N ASN A 75 17.30 -1.11 -3.48
CA ASN A 75 18.45 -1.90 -3.90
C ASN A 75 17.99 -3.26 -4.42
N GLU A 76 18.93 -4.18 -4.66
CA GLU A 76 18.62 -5.51 -5.18
C GLU A 76 17.87 -6.41 -4.20
N ASP A 77 17.91 -6.07 -2.91
CA ASP A 77 17.28 -6.87 -1.86
C ASP A 77 15.91 -6.35 -1.48
N ARG A 78 15.69 -5.04 -1.61
CA ARG A 78 14.52 -4.43 -0.99
C ARG A 78 14.19 -3.05 -1.57
N ILE A 79 12.90 -2.77 -1.64
CA ILE A 79 12.35 -1.42 -1.85
C ILE A 79 11.48 -1.11 -0.65
N GLU A 80 11.70 0.03 -0.01
CA GLU A 80 10.88 0.45 1.13
C GLU A 80 10.47 1.91 1.01
N TRP A 81 9.18 2.15 1.22
CA TRP A 81 8.58 3.47 1.32
C TRP A 81 8.05 3.68 2.72
N ILE A 82 8.33 4.83 3.31
CA ILE A 82 7.92 5.19 4.67
C ILE A 82 7.16 6.52 4.66
N PRO A 83 6.42 6.85 5.73
CA PRO A 83 5.75 8.15 5.81
C PRO A 83 6.75 9.28 5.63
N ALA A 84 6.35 10.31 4.90
CA ALA A 84 7.17 11.51 4.70
C ALA A 84 7.44 12.20 6.03
N ALA A 85 8.58 12.88 6.14
CA ALA A 85 8.94 13.61 7.33
C ALA A 85 7.85 14.64 7.69
N GLY A 86 7.42 14.64 8.95
CA GLY A 86 6.39 15.55 9.43
C GLY A 86 4.96 15.05 9.25
N GLU A 87 4.72 13.94 8.53
CA GLU A 87 3.39 13.38 8.40
C GLU A 87 2.99 12.72 9.72
N LYS A 88 1.82 13.09 10.26
CA LYS A 88 1.37 12.63 11.58
C LYS A 88 -0.01 11.98 11.57
N GLN A 89 -0.77 12.18 10.52
CA GLN A 89 -2.17 11.73 10.48
C GLN A 89 -2.38 10.49 9.64
N ASN A 90 -1.81 10.45 8.45
CA ASN A 90 -2.00 9.36 7.50
C ASN A 90 -0.64 8.72 7.22
N LEU A 91 -0.39 7.60 7.86
CA LEU A 91 0.90 6.92 7.82
C LEU A 91 0.78 5.68 6.95
N LEU A 92 1.49 5.66 5.83
CA LEU A 92 1.54 4.52 4.92
C LEU A 92 2.98 4.05 4.81
N ARG A 93 3.16 2.74 5.00
CA ARG A 93 4.43 2.06 4.74
C ARG A 93 4.17 0.93 3.77
N TYR A 94 5.06 0.78 2.79
CA TYR A 94 5.09 -0.47 2.07
C TYR A 94 6.52 -0.88 1.79
N SER A 95 6.73 -2.19 1.67
CA SER A 95 8.02 -2.76 1.33
C SER A 95 7.85 -3.97 0.43
N ALA A 96 8.83 -4.19 -0.42
CA ALA A 96 8.95 -5.42 -1.18
C ALA A 96 10.37 -5.93 -0.98
N GLU A 97 10.50 -7.17 -0.49
CA GLU A 97 11.78 -7.83 -0.32
C GLU A 97 11.94 -8.88 -1.42
N PHE A 98 13.10 -8.91 -2.05
CA PHE A 98 13.36 -9.76 -3.20
C PHE A 98 14.39 -10.83 -2.84
N MET A 99 14.01 -12.10 -3.06
CA MET A 99 14.87 -13.24 -2.80
C MET A 99 14.99 -14.07 -4.08
N PRO A 100 16.12 -13.98 -4.82
CA PRO A 100 16.28 -14.75 -6.03
C PRO A 100 16.37 -16.24 -5.67
N LYS A 101 15.55 -17.06 -6.34
CA LYS A 101 15.54 -18.50 -6.16
C LYS A 101 16.33 -19.19 -7.26
N SER A 102 16.27 -18.64 -8.47
CA SER A 102 17.05 -19.07 -9.63
C SER A 102 17.17 -17.90 -10.60
N ALA A 103 17.82 -18.10 -11.74
CA ALA A 103 17.94 -17.08 -12.77
C ALA A 103 16.57 -16.61 -13.30
N ASP A 104 15.57 -17.49 -13.25
CA ASP A 104 14.24 -17.24 -13.80
C ASP A 104 13.12 -17.24 -12.76
N SER A 105 13.46 -17.21 -11.48
CA SER A 105 12.47 -17.23 -10.41
C SER A 105 12.90 -16.38 -9.23
N THR A 106 11.99 -15.55 -8.73
CA THR A 106 12.22 -14.64 -7.61
C THR A 106 11.06 -14.73 -6.63
N VAL A 107 11.36 -14.85 -5.35
CA VAL A 107 10.36 -14.77 -4.30
C VAL A 107 10.27 -13.32 -3.84
N VAL A 108 9.06 -12.79 -3.79
CA VAL A 108 8.78 -11.42 -3.34
C VAL A 108 7.93 -11.47 -2.09
N GLN A 109 8.38 -10.82 -1.03
CA GLN A 109 7.58 -10.58 0.16
C GLN A 109 7.10 -9.13 0.11
N PHE A 110 5.80 -8.93 -0.09
CA PHE A 110 5.19 -7.61 -0.19
C PHE A 110 4.38 -7.31 1.06
N SER A 111 4.62 -6.14 1.66
CA SER A 111 3.95 -5.72 2.88
C SER A 111 3.43 -4.31 2.74
N GLN A 112 2.19 -4.07 3.17
CA GLN A 112 1.59 -2.74 3.18
C GLN A 112 0.87 -2.52 4.51
N ASN A 113 1.16 -1.40 5.17
CA ASN A 113 0.56 -1.03 6.44
C ASN A 113 0.12 0.43 6.39
N ALA A 114 -1.08 0.70 6.88
CA ALA A 114 -1.63 2.04 6.94
C ALA A 114 -2.17 2.34 8.33
N GLU A 115 -1.99 3.59 8.77
CA GLU A 115 -2.53 4.06 10.02
C GLU A 115 -3.13 5.43 9.81
N LEU A 116 -4.37 5.62 10.28
CA LEU A 116 -5.07 6.88 10.23
C LEU A 116 -5.26 7.36 11.66
N ARG A 117 -4.73 8.54 11.99
CA ARG A 117 -4.80 9.15 13.32
C ARG A 117 -5.60 10.43 13.27
N ARG A 118 -6.61 10.53 14.14
CA ARG A 118 -7.44 11.73 14.29
C ARG A 118 -7.65 12.03 15.77
N ALA A 119 -7.87 13.29 16.10
CA ALA A 119 -8.17 13.68 17.48
C ALA A 119 -9.54 13.11 17.90
N ALA A 120 -10.50 13.07 16.98
CA ALA A 120 -11.82 12.51 17.20
C ALA A 120 -12.32 11.79 15.95
N ALA A 121 -13.23 10.83 16.15
CA ALA A 121 -13.79 10.03 15.05
C ALA A 121 -14.41 10.87 13.94
N ARG A 122 -15.10 11.95 14.30
CA ARG A 122 -15.77 12.84 13.34
C ARG A 122 -14.80 13.52 12.37
N GLU A 123 -13.52 13.63 12.73
CA GLU A 123 -12.50 14.22 11.86
C GLU A 123 -12.11 13.29 10.73
N LEU A 124 -12.36 11.98 10.88
CA LEU A 124 -12.17 11.02 9.81
C LEU A 124 -13.39 11.00 8.88
N HIS A 125 -14.57 10.82 9.48
CA HIS A 125 -15.85 10.77 8.77
C HIS A 125 -16.97 11.03 9.76
N PRO A 126 -18.08 11.73 9.38
CA PRO A 126 -19.18 12.01 10.29
C PRO A 126 -19.77 10.78 10.98
N LEU A 127 -19.75 9.62 10.33
CA LEU A 127 -20.32 8.38 10.86
C LEU A 127 -19.28 7.45 11.51
N ALA A 128 -18.02 7.85 11.55
CA ALA A 128 -16.93 6.98 12.05
C ALA A 128 -17.13 6.60 13.52
N GLY A 129 -17.66 7.51 14.34
CA GLY A 129 -17.91 7.24 15.75
C GLY A 129 -18.96 6.16 16.00
N LEU A 130 -19.89 5.97 15.06
CA LEU A 130 -20.92 4.94 15.18
C LEU A 130 -20.35 3.55 14.93
N ALA A 131 -19.41 3.43 13.99
CA ALA A 131 -18.77 2.15 13.67
C ALA A 131 -17.67 1.80 14.68
N GLY A 132 -16.88 2.77 15.10
CA GLY A 132 -15.76 2.57 16.02
C GLY A 132 -14.47 2.12 15.34
N GLU A 133 -13.36 2.26 16.05
CA GLU A 133 -12.00 1.96 15.53
C GLU A 133 -11.88 0.51 15.07
N SER A 134 -12.39 -0.43 15.83
CA SER A 134 -12.24 -1.85 15.55
C SER A 134 -12.91 -2.28 14.24
N ILE A 135 -14.14 -1.81 14.01
CA ILE A 135 -14.88 -2.15 12.79
C ILE A 135 -14.24 -1.51 11.57
N ILE A 136 -13.88 -0.23 11.66
CA ILE A 136 -13.24 0.48 10.53
C ILE A 136 -11.87 -0.13 10.23
N SER A 137 -11.07 -0.44 11.25
CA SER A 137 -9.78 -1.11 11.08
C SER A 137 -9.94 -2.47 10.41
N GLY A 138 -10.93 -3.25 10.82
CA GLY A 138 -11.22 -4.55 10.22
C GLY A 138 -11.60 -4.46 8.76
N GLU A 139 -12.46 -3.51 8.39
CA GLU A 139 -12.86 -3.31 6.99
C GLU A 139 -11.72 -2.77 6.14
N MET A 140 -10.93 -1.86 6.68
CA MET A 140 -9.77 -1.33 6.00
C MET A 140 -8.72 -2.43 5.79
N ASN A 141 -8.57 -3.31 6.76
CA ASN A 141 -7.66 -4.46 6.66
C ASN A 141 -8.08 -5.40 5.53
N LYS A 142 -9.37 -5.68 5.39
CA LYS A 142 -9.90 -6.47 4.27
C LYS A 142 -9.61 -5.80 2.94
N GLY A 143 -9.81 -4.48 2.87
CA GLY A 143 -9.55 -3.70 1.65
C GLY A 143 -8.09 -3.74 1.23
N ILE A 144 -7.18 -3.58 2.18
CA ILE A 144 -5.75 -3.66 1.91
C ILE A 144 -5.37 -5.07 1.45
N ALA A 145 -5.87 -6.11 2.12
CA ALA A 145 -5.59 -7.49 1.75
C ALA A 145 -6.05 -7.78 0.32
N GLN A 146 -7.26 -7.37 -0.06
CA GLN A 146 -7.78 -7.55 -1.41
C GLN A 146 -6.95 -6.78 -2.44
N MET A 147 -6.56 -5.56 -2.12
CA MET A 147 -5.75 -4.70 -2.99
C MET A 147 -4.37 -5.32 -3.23
N VAL A 148 -3.70 -5.78 -2.18
CA VAL A 148 -2.38 -6.41 -2.28
C VAL A 148 -2.47 -7.73 -3.05
N LYS A 149 -3.45 -8.57 -2.74
CA LYS A 149 -3.65 -9.85 -3.45
C LYS A 149 -3.90 -9.64 -4.94
N SER A 150 -4.73 -8.66 -5.28
CA SER A 150 -5.02 -8.32 -6.68
C SER A 150 -3.76 -7.82 -7.39
N PHE A 151 -3.00 -6.95 -6.73
CA PHE A 151 -1.75 -6.43 -7.28
C PHE A 151 -0.74 -7.54 -7.53
N VAL A 152 -0.51 -8.41 -6.52
CA VAL A 152 0.44 -9.52 -6.62
C VAL A 152 0.05 -10.48 -7.75
N ARG A 153 -1.24 -10.81 -7.86
CA ARG A 153 -1.75 -11.66 -8.94
C ARG A 153 -1.49 -11.06 -10.32
N LYS A 154 -1.80 -9.79 -10.50
CA LYS A 154 -1.59 -9.08 -11.77
C LYS A 154 -0.11 -8.92 -12.09
N ALA A 155 0.71 -8.67 -11.07
CA ALA A 155 2.17 -8.59 -11.23
C ALA A 155 2.71 -9.93 -11.72
N LYS A 156 2.27 -11.02 -11.13
CA LYS A 156 2.66 -12.38 -11.51
C LYS A 156 2.25 -12.66 -12.94
N GLU A 157 1.01 -12.39 -13.31
CA GLU A 157 0.52 -12.58 -14.67
C GLU A 157 1.34 -11.80 -15.71
N LYS A 158 1.68 -10.55 -15.40
CA LYS A 158 2.45 -9.68 -16.30
C LYS A 158 3.90 -10.13 -16.44
N LEU A 159 4.54 -10.51 -15.35
CA LEU A 159 5.96 -10.84 -15.33
C LEU A 159 6.26 -12.26 -15.85
N GLU A 160 5.30 -13.17 -15.74
CA GLU A 160 5.49 -14.57 -16.15
C GLU A 160 5.16 -14.82 -17.64
N LYS A 161 4.81 -13.78 -18.35
CA LYS A 161 4.53 -13.91 -19.80
C LYS A 161 5.81 -14.13 -20.61
#